data_c4fdb89a006f4c9345909a18d6f5f1f3
#
_entry.id   c4fdb89a006f4c9345909a18d6f5f1f3
#
_cell.length_a   1.000
_cell.length_b   1.000
_cell.length_c   1.000
_cell.angle_alpha   90.00
_cell.angle_beta   90.00
_cell.angle_gamma   90.00
#
_symmetry.space_group_name_H-M   'P 1'
#
loop_
_entity.id
_entity.type
_entity.pdbx_description
1 polymer ?
#
loop_
_entity_poly.entity_id
_entity_poly.type
_entity_poly.pdbx_seq_one_letter_code
_entity_poly.pdbx_strand_id
1 'polypeptide(L)'
;MTFSKDNLIASSELVEVYRDGDTCIKLFKEGVRKTNPLYEALTHSRVEDTGLRVPVIHELSVIDGRWAIHMDLIEGETLADLMKEHPENMDQYLDDFVNIQLEIHSKQVPKLSKLKDKMSRQINSLEEIDDVKKYELLTRLESMPKHTKLCHGNFTPENVIYNEKGIYVIDWIAARQGNASADVGRTYLLLSLRCPEIADKYLNLFCEKTKTSKKYVQQWLPIVAAAYLPDAKPEEHDFLMKWVDVVEYE
;
A
#
# COMPACT_ATOMS: atom_id res chain seq x y z
N MET A 1 -2.34 25.49 18.01
CA MET A 1 -3.25 24.37 17.72
C MET A 1 -3.35 23.45 18.94
N THR A 2 -4.54 22.99 19.32
CA THR A 2 -4.69 22.04 20.44
C THR A 2 -4.98 20.67 19.86
N PHE A 3 -4.07 19.70 20.06
CA PHE A 3 -4.31 18.30 19.70
C PHE A 3 -5.31 17.72 20.70
N SER A 4 -6.58 17.63 20.31
CA SER A 4 -7.67 17.12 21.14
C SER A 4 -8.26 15.85 20.51
N LYS A 5 -9.00 15.08 21.31
CA LYS A 5 -9.74 13.91 20.79
C LYS A 5 -10.78 14.30 19.74
N ASP A 6 -11.29 15.54 19.80
CA ASP A 6 -12.32 16.01 18.89
C ASP A 6 -11.78 16.25 17.46
N ASN A 7 -10.46 16.50 17.34
CA ASN A 7 -9.79 16.73 16.06
C ASN A 7 -9.05 15.48 15.55
N LEU A 8 -9.03 14.38 16.32
CA LEU A 8 -8.34 13.15 15.94
C LEU A 8 -9.16 12.41 14.86
N ILE A 9 -8.58 12.24 13.67
CA ILE A 9 -9.19 11.53 12.54
C ILE A 9 -8.81 10.06 12.55
N ALA A 10 -7.52 9.78 12.79
CA ALA A 10 -6.98 8.42 12.76
C ALA A 10 -5.80 8.27 13.73
N SER A 11 -5.59 7.05 14.21
CA SER A 11 -4.44 6.71 15.06
C SER A 11 -3.92 5.33 14.72
N SER A 12 -2.59 5.20 14.67
CA SER A 12 -1.88 3.93 14.51
C SER A 12 -0.81 3.79 15.60
N GLU A 13 0.00 2.75 15.51
CA GLU A 13 1.13 2.54 16.42
C GLU A 13 2.14 3.70 16.37
N LEU A 14 2.41 4.26 15.18
CA LEU A 14 3.48 5.25 14.97
C LEU A 14 2.99 6.69 14.83
N VAL A 15 1.73 6.90 14.44
CA VAL A 15 1.21 8.22 14.09
C VAL A 15 -0.21 8.45 14.59
N GLU A 16 -0.54 9.72 14.77
CA GLU A 16 -1.89 10.26 14.98
C GLU A 16 -2.15 11.29 13.89
N VAL A 17 -3.35 11.28 13.31
CA VAL A 17 -3.76 12.24 12.28
C VAL A 17 -4.84 13.15 12.83
N TYR A 18 -4.59 14.44 12.81
CA TYR A 18 -5.49 15.47 13.34
C TYR A 18 -5.98 16.38 12.23
N ARG A 19 -7.26 16.77 12.30
CA ARG A 19 -7.84 17.81 11.44
C ARG A 19 -7.34 19.19 11.87
N ASP A 20 -7.00 20.03 10.90
CA ASP A 20 -6.66 21.43 11.07
C ASP A 20 -7.30 22.29 9.96
N GLY A 21 -8.57 22.59 10.11
CA GLY A 21 -9.36 23.24 9.04
C GLY A 21 -9.47 22.36 7.80
N ASP A 22 -9.02 22.87 6.66
CA ASP A 22 -8.99 22.19 5.37
C ASP A 22 -7.73 21.31 5.17
N THR A 23 -6.88 21.24 6.19
CA THR A 23 -5.65 20.42 6.21
C THR A 23 -5.70 19.37 7.29
N CYS A 24 -4.77 18.43 7.27
CA CYS A 24 -4.52 17.51 8.36
C CYS A 24 -3.04 17.50 8.76
N ILE A 25 -2.81 17.16 10.01
CA ILE A 25 -1.48 17.01 10.59
C ILE A 25 -1.27 15.56 10.95
N LYS A 26 -0.35 14.89 10.26
CA LYS A 26 0.14 13.57 10.61
C LYS A 26 1.27 13.73 11.61
N LEU A 27 0.94 13.55 12.90
CA LEU A 27 1.84 13.75 14.04
C LEU A 27 2.45 12.41 14.46
N PHE A 28 3.76 12.29 14.35
CA PHE A 28 4.48 11.08 14.74
C PHE A 28 4.60 10.99 16.27
N LYS A 29 4.41 9.79 16.82
CA LYS A 29 4.51 9.54 18.27
C LYS A 29 5.94 9.72 18.77
N GLU A 30 6.08 9.92 20.07
CA GLU A 30 7.40 10.01 20.74
C GLU A 30 8.23 8.76 20.46
N GLY A 31 9.53 8.95 20.28
CA GLY A 31 10.47 7.86 20.00
C GLY A 31 10.53 7.40 18.54
N VAL A 32 9.62 7.86 17.68
CA VAL A 32 9.69 7.57 16.24
C VAL A 32 10.95 8.23 15.66
N ARG A 33 11.78 7.43 14.98
CA ARG A 33 13.03 7.91 14.38
C ARG A 33 12.72 8.97 13.32
N LYS A 34 13.48 10.08 13.32
CA LYS A 34 13.35 11.18 12.35
C LYS A 34 13.40 10.74 10.88
N THR A 35 14.01 9.60 10.61
CA THR A 35 14.07 9.05 9.25
C THR A 35 12.69 8.64 8.71
N ASN A 36 11.74 8.30 9.57
CA ASN A 36 10.40 7.87 9.15
C ASN A 36 9.62 9.04 8.53
N PRO A 37 9.38 10.17 9.24
CA PRO A 37 8.67 11.30 8.64
C PRO A 37 9.39 11.90 7.43
N LEU A 38 10.72 11.99 7.47
CA LEU A 38 11.51 12.47 6.33
C LEU A 38 11.37 11.55 5.11
N TYR A 39 11.42 10.23 5.32
CA TYR A 39 11.26 9.26 4.25
C TYR A 39 9.83 9.27 3.67
N GLU A 40 8.82 9.35 4.54
CA GLU A 40 7.43 9.44 4.13
C GLU A 40 7.17 10.68 3.30
N ALA A 41 7.54 11.88 3.82
CA ALA A 41 7.37 13.14 3.10
C ALA A 41 8.09 13.12 1.74
N LEU A 42 9.34 12.63 1.68
CA LEU A 42 10.10 12.54 0.44
C LEU A 42 9.46 11.56 -0.56
N THR A 43 8.95 10.42 -0.09
CA THR A 43 8.31 9.41 -0.94
C THR A 43 7.01 9.97 -1.51
N HIS A 44 6.20 10.58 -0.67
CA HIS A 44 4.92 11.18 -1.04
C HIS A 44 5.11 12.33 -2.05
N SER A 45 6.00 13.28 -1.78
CA SER A 45 6.28 14.41 -2.69
C SER A 45 6.75 13.95 -4.08
N ARG A 46 7.45 12.81 -4.17
CA ARG A 46 7.81 12.22 -5.46
C ARG A 46 6.61 11.68 -6.22
N VAL A 47 5.57 11.25 -5.51
CA VAL A 47 4.31 10.79 -6.13
C VAL A 47 3.47 11.99 -6.56
N GLU A 48 3.45 13.09 -5.81
CA GLU A 48 2.76 14.34 -6.21
C GLU A 48 3.18 14.79 -7.61
N ASP A 49 4.48 14.68 -7.94
CA ASP A 49 5.03 15.04 -9.27
C ASP A 49 4.45 14.21 -10.44
N THR A 50 3.69 13.13 -10.17
CA THR A 50 3.13 12.27 -11.21
C THR A 50 1.82 12.78 -11.82
N GLY A 51 1.20 13.76 -11.18
CA GLY A 51 -0.13 14.27 -11.53
C GLY A 51 -1.29 13.35 -11.13
N LEU A 52 -1.05 12.31 -10.33
CA LEU A 52 -2.10 11.56 -9.65
C LEU A 52 -2.80 12.46 -8.63
N ARG A 53 -4.07 12.20 -8.36
CA ARG A 53 -4.79 12.90 -7.29
C ARG A 53 -4.41 12.32 -5.93
N VAL A 54 -3.53 13.03 -5.24
CA VAL A 54 -3.00 12.71 -3.92
C VAL A 54 -3.06 13.94 -3.03
N PRO A 55 -3.08 13.82 -1.69
CA PRO A 55 -2.92 14.98 -0.81
C PRO A 55 -1.61 15.71 -1.09
N VAL A 56 -1.60 17.03 -1.09
CA VAL A 56 -0.37 17.83 -1.23
C VAL A 56 0.26 18.02 0.14
N ILE A 57 1.56 17.78 0.26
CA ILE A 57 2.32 18.09 1.47
C ILE A 57 2.69 19.59 1.46
N HIS A 58 2.33 20.28 2.53
CA HIS A 58 2.62 21.71 2.69
C HIS A 58 3.86 21.97 3.53
N GLU A 59 4.04 21.19 4.61
CA GLU A 59 5.12 21.42 5.57
C GLU A 59 5.54 20.14 6.29
N LEU A 60 6.81 20.05 6.59
CA LEU A 60 7.38 19.10 7.54
C LEU A 60 7.95 19.90 8.72
N SER A 61 7.41 19.69 9.91
CA SER A 61 7.72 20.50 11.10
C SER A 61 8.00 19.64 12.34
N VAL A 62 8.31 20.31 13.44
CA VAL A 62 8.42 19.68 14.77
C VAL A 62 7.48 20.43 15.72
N ILE A 63 6.54 19.73 16.33
CA ILE A 63 5.56 20.26 17.27
C ILE A 63 5.74 19.53 18.60
N ASP A 64 6.03 20.27 19.65
CA ASP A 64 6.29 19.73 21.01
C ASP A 64 7.29 18.56 21.01
N GLY A 65 8.39 18.70 20.22
CA GLY A 65 9.42 17.67 20.09
C GLY A 65 9.07 16.47 19.18
N ARG A 66 7.89 16.43 18.62
CA ARG A 66 7.38 15.39 17.73
C ARG A 66 7.39 15.86 16.28
N TRP A 67 7.80 14.99 15.37
CA TRP A 67 7.73 15.29 13.93
C TRP A 67 6.28 15.32 13.43
N ALA A 68 6.00 16.22 12.51
CA ALA A 68 4.68 16.40 11.92
C ALA A 68 4.76 16.65 10.41
N ILE A 69 3.88 16.05 9.64
CA ILE A 69 3.64 16.33 8.23
C ILE A 69 2.29 17.02 8.11
N HIS A 70 2.28 18.24 7.56
CA HIS A 70 1.07 18.98 7.24
C HIS A 70 0.73 18.76 5.76
N MET A 71 -0.50 18.35 5.49
CA MET A 71 -0.95 18.04 4.13
C MET A 71 -2.45 18.34 3.96
N ASP A 72 -2.93 18.29 2.71
CA ASP A 72 -4.35 18.41 2.42
C ASP A 72 -5.16 17.39 3.23
N LEU A 73 -6.29 17.83 3.79
CA LEU A 73 -7.32 16.93 4.25
C LEU A 73 -8.24 16.57 3.07
N ILE A 74 -8.22 15.31 2.68
CA ILE A 74 -9.14 14.84 1.66
C ILE A 74 -10.43 14.40 2.35
N GLU A 75 -11.44 15.27 2.29
CA GLU A 75 -12.78 14.93 2.75
C GLU A 75 -13.51 14.09 1.71
N GLY A 76 -14.29 13.11 2.15
CA GLY A 76 -15.03 12.19 1.29
C GLY A 76 -15.26 10.85 1.95
N GLU A 77 -15.84 9.93 1.21
CA GLU A 77 -16.09 8.55 1.65
C GLU A 77 -15.00 7.64 1.11
N THR A 78 -14.53 6.71 1.94
CA THR A 78 -13.59 5.70 1.46
C THR A 78 -14.31 4.71 0.55
N LEU A 79 -13.59 4.15 -0.41
CA LEU A 79 -14.16 3.08 -1.24
C LEU A 79 -14.60 1.87 -0.39
N ALA A 80 -13.92 1.63 0.74
CA ALA A 80 -14.30 0.58 1.68
C ALA A 80 -15.67 0.84 2.31
N ASP A 81 -15.96 2.09 2.70
CA ASP A 81 -17.26 2.47 3.24
C ASP A 81 -18.36 2.37 2.17
N LEU A 82 -18.09 2.88 0.96
CA LEU A 82 -19.01 2.77 -0.17
C LEU A 82 -19.33 1.31 -0.52
N MET A 83 -18.34 0.43 -0.55
CA MET A 83 -18.56 -1.01 -0.79
C MET A 83 -19.42 -1.66 0.27
N LYS A 84 -19.31 -1.20 1.52
CA LYS A 84 -20.09 -1.70 2.64
C LYS A 84 -21.52 -1.15 2.66
N GLU A 85 -21.69 0.13 2.37
CA GLU A 85 -23.00 0.81 2.41
C GLU A 85 -23.83 0.53 1.16
N HIS A 86 -23.17 0.31 0.01
CA HIS A 86 -23.80 0.10 -1.29
C HIS A 86 -23.28 -1.17 -1.99
N PRO A 87 -23.50 -2.36 -1.38
CA PRO A 87 -23.00 -3.63 -1.94
C PRO A 87 -23.60 -3.97 -3.31
N GLU A 88 -24.74 -3.39 -3.68
CA GLU A 88 -25.35 -3.52 -5.02
C GLU A 88 -24.46 -2.93 -6.13
N ASN A 89 -23.57 -2.00 -5.81
CA ASN A 89 -22.65 -1.36 -6.75
C ASN A 89 -21.25 -2.00 -6.77
N MET A 90 -21.06 -3.16 -6.13
CA MET A 90 -19.75 -3.79 -5.94
C MET A 90 -18.96 -3.97 -7.24
N ASP A 91 -19.60 -4.39 -8.31
CA ASP A 91 -18.92 -4.63 -9.60
C ASP A 91 -18.39 -3.31 -10.20
N GLN A 92 -19.11 -2.19 -10.04
CA GLN A 92 -18.64 -0.86 -10.46
C GLN A 92 -17.46 -0.40 -9.57
N TYR A 93 -17.56 -0.56 -8.26
CA TYR A 93 -16.49 -0.20 -7.34
C TYR A 93 -15.20 -0.99 -7.59
N LEU A 94 -15.32 -2.27 -7.91
CA LEU A 94 -14.16 -3.08 -8.29
C LEU A 94 -13.56 -2.64 -9.63
N ASP A 95 -14.41 -2.27 -10.59
CA ASP A 95 -13.95 -1.74 -11.88
C ASP A 95 -13.15 -0.45 -11.68
N ASP A 96 -13.67 0.49 -10.90
CA ASP A 96 -13.00 1.74 -10.56
C ASP A 96 -11.69 1.48 -9.80
N PHE A 97 -11.71 0.60 -8.80
CA PHE A 97 -10.54 0.24 -8.00
C PHE A 97 -9.39 -0.30 -8.87
N VAL A 98 -9.70 -1.20 -9.80
CA VAL A 98 -8.71 -1.71 -10.75
C VAL A 98 -8.24 -0.62 -11.70
N ASN A 99 -9.13 0.24 -12.23
CA ASN A 99 -8.75 1.33 -13.12
C ASN A 99 -7.82 2.33 -12.45
N ILE A 100 -8.07 2.69 -11.19
CA ILE A 100 -7.19 3.55 -10.39
C ILE A 100 -5.81 2.91 -10.25
N GLN A 101 -5.73 1.62 -9.93
CA GLN A 101 -4.45 0.93 -9.82
C GLN A 101 -3.71 0.86 -11.17
N LEU A 102 -4.43 0.69 -12.28
CA LEU A 102 -3.84 0.76 -13.62
C LEU A 102 -3.31 2.16 -13.93
N GLU A 103 -4.00 3.21 -13.52
CA GLU A 103 -3.49 4.58 -13.65
C GLU A 103 -2.20 4.78 -12.85
N ILE A 104 -2.14 4.30 -11.59
CA ILE A 104 -0.92 4.29 -10.78
C ILE A 104 0.21 3.57 -11.51
N HIS A 105 -0.04 2.35 -12.02
CA HIS A 105 0.95 1.55 -12.73
C HIS A 105 1.34 2.14 -14.10
N SER A 106 0.62 3.12 -14.64
CA SER A 106 1.00 3.84 -15.84
C SER A 106 2.13 4.85 -15.59
N LYS A 107 2.33 5.26 -14.33
CA LYS A 107 3.34 6.25 -13.94
C LYS A 107 4.69 5.60 -13.68
N GLN A 108 5.74 6.43 -13.80
CA GLN A 108 7.12 6.07 -13.46
C GLN A 108 7.72 7.14 -12.56
N VAL A 109 8.34 6.72 -11.47
CA VAL A 109 9.02 7.62 -10.52
C VAL A 109 10.44 7.08 -10.25
N PRO A 110 11.41 7.38 -11.13
CA PRO A 110 12.76 6.78 -11.09
C PRO A 110 13.53 7.01 -9.78
N LYS A 111 13.16 8.06 -9.03
CA LYS A 111 13.80 8.39 -7.74
C LYS A 111 13.28 7.56 -6.56
N LEU A 112 12.18 6.82 -6.71
CA LEU A 112 11.73 5.90 -5.66
C LEU A 112 12.68 4.72 -5.54
N SER A 113 12.78 4.17 -4.33
CA SER A 113 13.51 2.93 -4.09
C SER A 113 12.84 1.74 -4.80
N LYS A 114 13.66 0.74 -5.17
CA LYS A 114 13.18 -0.42 -5.91
C LYS A 114 12.42 -1.39 -5.00
N LEU A 115 11.28 -1.89 -5.49
CA LEU A 115 10.46 -2.86 -4.77
C LEU A 115 11.21 -4.16 -4.49
N LYS A 116 11.97 -4.69 -5.47
CA LYS A 116 12.77 -5.90 -5.29
C LYS A 116 13.83 -5.76 -4.19
N ASP A 117 14.50 -4.59 -4.11
CA ASP A 117 15.50 -4.35 -3.06
C ASP A 117 14.86 -4.31 -1.65
N LYS A 118 13.64 -3.74 -1.54
CA LYS A 118 12.86 -3.79 -0.29
C LYS A 118 12.52 -5.23 0.06
N MET A 119 11.92 -5.98 -0.88
CA MET A 119 11.53 -7.37 -0.66
C MET A 119 12.72 -8.26 -0.27
N SER A 120 13.85 -8.10 -0.96
CA SER A 120 15.07 -8.86 -0.63
C SER A 120 15.53 -8.60 0.81
N ARG A 121 15.54 -7.32 1.25
CA ARG A 121 15.91 -7.00 2.65
C ARG A 121 14.94 -7.59 3.66
N GLN A 122 13.63 -7.52 3.40
CA GLN A 122 12.60 -8.06 4.29
C GLN A 122 12.68 -9.58 4.39
N ILE A 123 12.84 -10.30 3.25
CA ILE A 123 13.00 -11.77 3.26
C ILE A 123 14.27 -12.17 4.02
N ASN A 124 15.39 -11.45 3.83
CA ASN A 124 16.62 -11.74 4.57
C ASN A 124 16.52 -11.51 6.07
N SER A 125 15.65 -10.59 6.53
CA SER A 125 15.44 -10.28 7.94
C SER A 125 14.51 -11.24 8.68
N LEU A 126 13.81 -12.15 7.97
CA LEU A 126 12.93 -13.13 8.60
C LEU A 126 13.74 -14.13 9.43
N GLU A 127 13.34 -14.36 10.67
CA GLU A 127 13.96 -15.37 11.56
C GLU A 127 13.14 -16.67 11.61
N GLU A 128 11.87 -16.63 11.22
CA GLU A 128 10.88 -17.69 11.31
C GLU A 128 10.86 -18.68 10.15
N ILE A 129 11.62 -18.40 9.08
CA ILE A 129 11.82 -19.33 7.96
C ILE A 129 13.31 -19.72 7.87
N ASP A 130 13.57 -20.97 7.45
CA ASP A 130 14.93 -21.47 7.34
C ASP A 130 15.71 -20.86 6.16
N ASP A 131 17.01 -21.06 6.15
CA ASP A 131 17.90 -20.49 5.13
C ASP A 131 17.64 -21.07 3.73
N VAL A 132 17.15 -22.32 3.64
CA VAL A 132 16.80 -22.97 2.36
C VAL A 132 15.60 -22.25 1.76
N LYS A 133 14.56 -22.00 2.54
CA LYS A 133 13.37 -21.28 2.10
C LYS A 133 13.67 -19.83 1.73
N LYS A 134 14.53 -19.15 2.52
CA LYS A 134 15.01 -17.79 2.16
C LYS A 134 15.71 -17.80 0.81
N TYR A 135 16.62 -18.75 0.60
CA TYR A 135 17.35 -18.87 -0.65
C TYR A 135 16.41 -19.13 -1.84
N GLU A 136 15.42 -20.02 -1.70
CA GLU A 136 14.41 -20.26 -2.73
C GLU A 136 13.63 -19.00 -3.09
N LEU A 137 13.11 -18.27 -2.09
CA LEU A 137 12.36 -17.05 -2.30
C LEU A 137 13.20 -15.95 -2.95
N LEU A 138 14.44 -15.76 -2.52
CA LEU A 138 15.37 -14.79 -3.09
C LEU A 138 15.76 -15.14 -4.53
N THR A 139 15.98 -16.42 -4.82
CA THR A 139 16.27 -16.91 -6.18
C THR A 139 15.07 -16.66 -7.09
N ARG A 140 13.85 -16.98 -6.60
CA ARG A 140 12.60 -16.69 -7.31
C ARG A 140 12.43 -15.19 -7.53
N LEU A 141 12.64 -14.36 -6.50
CA LEU A 141 12.56 -12.92 -6.59
C LEU A 141 13.55 -12.38 -7.67
N GLU A 142 14.79 -12.87 -7.70
CA GLU A 142 15.77 -12.40 -8.68
C GLU A 142 15.39 -12.80 -10.11
N SER A 143 14.79 -13.96 -10.31
CA SER A 143 14.32 -14.40 -11.63
C SER A 143 13.13 -13.62 -12.17
N MET A 144 12.36 -12.94 -11.31
CA MET A 144 11.19 -12.17 -11.75
C MET A 144 11.61 -10.94 -12.58
N PRO A 145 10.81 -10.56 -13.61
CA PRO A 145 11.13 -9.40 -14.46
C PRO A 145 11.27 -8.09 -13.70
N LYS A 146 12.29 -7.30 -14.07
CA LYS A 146 12.55 -5.96 -13.50
C LYS A 146 11.72 -4.94 -14.25
N HIS A 147 10.77 -4.29 -13.55
CA HIS A 147 9.97 -3.19 -14.07
C HIS A 147 10.18 -1.95 -13.21
N THR A 148 9.79 -0.78 -13.74
CA THR A 148 9.95 0.55 -13.11
C THR A 148 8.63 1.29 -12.97
N LYS A 149 7.53 0.57 -12.89
CA LYS A 149 6.21 1.14 -12.68
C LYS A 149 6.08 1.66 -11.25
N LEU A 150 5.30 2.72 -11.06
CA LEU A 150 4.89 3.13 -9.73
C LEU A 150 4.03 2.04 -9.11
N CYS A 151 4.42 1.55 -7.94
CA CYS A 151 3.69 0.61 -7.11
C CYS A 151 3.30 1.31 -5.82
N HIS A 152 2.05 1.23 -5.40
CA HIS A 152 1.57 1.85 -4.17
C HIS A 152 2.10 1.14 -2.92
N GLY A 153 2.14 -0.19 -2.96
CA GLY A 153 2.64 -1.03 -1.87
C GLY A 153 1.66 -1.24 -0.70
N ASN A 154 0.54 -0.51 -0.64
CA ASN A 154 -0.55 -0.67 0.32
C ASN A 154 -1.89 -0.24 -0.30
N PHE A 155 -2.15 -0.66 -1.56
CA PHE A 155 -3.35 -0.27 -2.28
C PHE A 155 -4.55 -1.09 -1.81
N THR A 156 -5.42 -0.44 -1.04
CA THR A 156 -6.63 -1.03 -0.46
C THR A 156 -7.80 -0.07 -0.60
N PRO A 157 -9.08 -0.54 -0.51
CA PRO A 157 -10.24 0.34 -0.61
C PRO A 157 -10.28 1.45 0.45
N GLU A 158 -9.68 1.25 1.62
CA GLU A 158 -9.58 2.26 2.69
C GLU A 158 -8.67 3.44 2.28
N ASN A 159 -7.76 3.23 1.33
CA ASN A 159 -6.82 4.25 0.85
C ASN A 159 -7.28 4.95 -0.44
N VAL A 160 -8.53 4.73 -0.84
CA VAL A 160 -9.17 5.39 -1.98
C VAL A 160 -10.35 6.18 -1.48
N ILE A 161 -10.35 7.50 -1.71
CA ILE A 161 -11.38 8.44 -1.22
C ILE A 161 -12.13 9.04 -2.41
N TYR A 162 -13.44 8.97 -2.36
CA TYR A 162 -14.35 9.58 -3.32
C TYR A 162 -14.90 10.90 -2.77
N ASN A 163 -14.86 11.95 -3.57
CA ASN A 163 -15.53 13.22 -3.28
C ASN A 163 -15.97 13.92 -4.57
N GLU A 164 -16.59 15.10 -4.42
CA GLU A 164 -17.09 15.92 -5.55
C GLU A 164 -15.97 16.33 -6.54
N LYS A 165 -14.72 16.42 -6.09
CA LYS A 165 -13.56 16.78 -6.92
C LYS A 165 -12.97 15.59 -7.69
N GLY A 166 -13.36 14.37 -7.32
CA GLY A 166 -12.93 13.12 -7.95
C GLY A 166 -12.41 12.11 -6.94
N ILE A 167 -11.57 11.18 -7.42
CA ILE A 167 -11.04 10.08 -6.63
C ILE A 167 -9.60 10.38 -6.23
N TYR A 168 -9.30 10.27 -4.95
CA TYR A 168 -7.96 10.48 -4.38
C TYR A 168 -7.40 9.18 -3.83
N VAL A 169 -6.08 9.03 -3.91
CA VAL A 169 -5.37 7.90 -3.29
C VAL A 169 -4.43 8.46 -2.23
N ILE A 170 -4.50 7.88 -1.03
CA ILE A 170 -3.75 8.32 0.16
C ILE A 170 -2.77 7.23 0.63
N ASP A 171 -1.91 7.54 1.61
CA ASP A 171 -0.97 6.62 2.28
C ASP A 171 0.13 6.06 1.37
N TRP A 172 0.94 6.94 0.80
CA TRP A 172 2.02 6.62 -0.15
C TRP A 172 3.37 6.23 0.49
N ILE A 173 3.46 6.05 1.79
CA ILE A 173 4.72 5.71 2.49
C ILE A 173 5.37 4.42 1.93
N ALA A 174 4.55 3.47 1.50
CA ALA A 174 5.01 2.20 0.94
C ALA A 174 5.36 2.26 -0.55
N ALA A 175 5.19 3.42 -1.22
CA ALA A 175 5.39 3.53 -2.66
C ALA A 175 6.82 3.19 -3.10
N ARG A 176 6.93 2.43 -4.18
CA ARG A 176 8.20 1.95 -4.78
C ARG A 176 8.10 1.93 -6.30
N GLN A 177 9.26 1.90 -6.96
CA GLN A 177 9.28 1.50 -8.37
C GLN A 177 9.45 -0.02 -8.49
N GLY A 178 8.62 -0.67 -9.31
CA GLY A 178 8.65 -2.12 -9.39
C GLY A 178 7.76 -2.74 -10.45
N ASN A 179 7.45 -4.01 -10.23
CA ASN A 179 6.56 -4.79 -11.07
C ASN A 179 5.11 -4.65 -10.59
N ALA A 180 4.22 -4.24 -11.49
CA ALA A 180 2.79 -4.09 -11.20
C ALA A 180 2.16 -5.35 -10.63
N SER A 181 2.53 -6.54 -11.14
CA SER A 181 1.97 -7.81 -10.65
C SER A 181 2.40 -8.14 -9.21
N ALA A 182 3.54 -7.64 -8.75
CA ALA A 182 3.92 -7.74 -7.34
C ALA A 182 3.04 -6.84 -6.45
N ASP A 183 2.74 -5.62 -6.91
CA ASP A 183 1.84 -4.69 -6.21
C ASP A 183 0.40 -5.23 -6.16
N VAL A 184 -0.09 -5.77 -7.29
CA VAL A 184 -1.38 -6.47 -7.36
C VAL A 184 -1.41 -7.70 -6.45
N GLY A 185 -0.34 -8.48 -6.41
CA GLY A 185 -0.22 -9.62 -5.49
C GLY A 185 -0.36 -9.19 -4.03
N ARG A 186 0.23 -8.03 -3.65
CA ARG A 186 0.04 -7.49 -2.30
C ARG A 186 -1.40 -7.06 -2.05
N THR A 187 -2.03 -6.32 -2.96
CA THR A 187 -3.46 -5.95 -2.85
C THR A 187 -4.34 -7.21 -2.73
N TYR A 188 -4.08 -8.23 -3.56
CA TYR A 188 -4.81 -9.50 -3.50
C TYR A 188 -4.71 -10.17 -2.12
N LEU A 189 -3.50 -10.25 -1.54
CA LEU A 189 -3.31 -10.80 -0.19
C LEU A 189 -4.05 -10.00 0.89
N LEU A 190 -4.00 -8.66 0.81
CA LEU A 190 -4.71 -7.79 1.75
C LEU A 190 -6.24 -7.94 1.63
N LEU A 191 -6.76 -8.03 0.42
CA LEU A 191 -8.18 -8.29 0.19
C LEU A 191 -8.58 -9.70 0.66
N SER A 192 -7.76 -10.72 0.35
CA SER A 192 -8.03 -12.11 0.80
C SER A 192 -8.09 -12.24 2.32
N LEU A 193 -7.38 -11.37 3.03
CA LEU A 193 -7.37 -11.33 4.48
C LEU A 193 -8.59 -10.58 5.07
N ARG A 194 -8.98 -9.47 4.45
CA ARG A 194 -9.97 -8.52 5.00
C ARG A 194 -11.34 -8.64 4.37
N CYS A 195 -11.40 -8.92 3.06
CA CYS A 195 -12.61 -8.95 2.24
C CYS A 195 -12.49 -10.11 1.21
N PRO A 196 -12.41 -11.38 1.66
CA PRO A 196 -12.10 -12.52 0.79
C PRO A 196 -13.09 -12.71 -0.36
N GLU A 197 -14.34 -12.26 -0.19
CA GLU A 197 -15.40 -12.35 -1.20
C GLU A 197 -15.12 -11.54 -2.47
N ILE A 198 -14.29 -10.50 -2.39
CA ILE A 198 -13.95 -9.65 -3.54
C ILE A 198 -12.55 -9.91 -4.10
N ALA A 199 -11.69 -10.62 -3.36
CA ALA A 199 -10.28 -10.79 -3.73
C ALA A 199 -10.09 -11.45 -5.11
N ASP A 200 -10.79 -12.56 -5.35
CA ASP A 200 -10.72 -13.26 -6.64
C ASP A 200 -11.34 -12.47 -7.78
N LYS A 201 -12.44 -11.76 -7.52
CA LYS A 201 -13.06 -10.87 -8.52
C LYS A 201 -12.09 -9.76 -8.93
N TYR A 202 -11.44 -9.11 -7.96
CA TYR A 202 -10.41 -8.10 -8.20
C TYR A 202 -9.28 -8.64 -9.08
N LEU A 203 -8.68 -9.80 -8.69
CA LEU A 203 -7.57 -10.38 -9.44
C LEU A 203 -7.94 -10.75 -10.86
N ASN A 204 -9.13 -11.36 -11.05
CA ASN A 204 -9.62 -11.74 -12.37
C ASN A 204 -9.84 -10.50 -13.25
N LEU A 205 -10.45 -9.44 -12.71
CA LEU A 205 -10.69 -8.19 -13.42
C LEU A 205 -9.37 -7.50 -13.83
N PHE A 206 -8.38 -7.45 -12.94
CA PHE A 206 -7.05 -6.94 -13.27
C PHE A 206 -6.41 -7.74 -14.41
N CYS A 207 -6.44 -9.07 -14.33
CA CYS A 207 -5.89 -9.95 -15.36
C CYS A 207 -6.60 -9.76 -16.71
N GLU A 208 -7.92 -9.62 -16.70
CA GLU A 208 -8.71 -9.37 -17.89
C GLU A 208 -8.36 -8.03 -18.56
N LYS A 209 -8.33 -6.94 -17.78
CA LYS A 209 -8.02 -5.59 -18.30
C LYS A 209 -6.59 -5.47 -18.85
N THR A 210 -5.63 -6.15 -18.21
CA THR A 210 -4.20 -6.05 -18.58
C THR A 210 -3.72 -7.13 -19.54
N LYS A 211 -4.52 -8.18 -19.76
CA LYS A 211 -4.11 -9.42 -20.45
C LYS A 211 -2.94 -10.13 -19.76
N THR A 212 -2.73 -9.83 -18.48
CA THR A 212 -1.73 -10.52 -17.65
C THR A 212 -2.29 -11.86 -17.21
N SER A 213 -1.52 -12.96 -17.32
CA SER A 213 -2.01 -14.26 -16.85
C SER A 213 -2.12 -14.28 -15.32
N LYS A 214 -3.18 -14.89 -14.80
CA LYS A 214 -3.37 -15.08 -13.35
C LYS A 214 -2.17 -15.81 -12.73
N LYS A 215 -1.67 -16.83 -13.42
CA LYS A 215 -0.48 -17.60 -12.99
C LYS A 215 0.75 -16.72 -12.79
N TYR A 216 0.96 -15.70 -13.63
CA TYR A 216 2.08 -14.77 -13.47
C TYR A 216 1.95 -13.92 -12.21
N VAL A 217 0.75 -13.41 -11.89
CA VAL A 217 0.52 -12.70 -10.62
C VAL A 217 0.70 -13.64 -9.43
N GLN A 218 0.18 -14.85 -9.52
CA GLN A 218 0.29 -15.86 -8.47
C GLN A 218 1.75 -16.24 -8.15
N GLN A 219 2.65 -16.23 -9.14
CA GLN A 219 4.08 -16.46 -8.91
C GLN A 219 4.72 -15.43 -7.96
N TRP A 220 4.13 -14.23 -7.83
CA TRP A 220 4.58 -13.22 -6.88
C TRP A 220 4.10 -13.47 -5.45
N LEU A 221 2.99 -14.20 -5.23
CA LEU A 221 2.34 -14.29 -3.92
C LEU A 221 3.26 -14.82 -2.81
N PRO A 222 4.04 -15.91 -2.98
CA PRO A 222 4.95 -16.37 -1.95
C PRO A 222 6.02 -15.33 -1.59
N ILE A 223 6.55 -14.65 -2.60
CA ILE A 223 7.56 -13.61 -2.43
C ILE A 223 6.98 -12.40 -1.67
N VAL A 224 5.78 -11.96 -2.09
CA VAL A 224 5.08 -10.82 -1.48
C VAL A 224 4.66 -11.17 -0.05
N ALA A 225 4.14 -12.37 0.20
CA ALA A 225 3.75 -12.82 1.53
C ALA A 225 4.96 -12.81 2.48
N ALA A 226 6.09 -13.43 2.07
CA ALA A 226 7.31 -13.43 2.85
C ALA A 226 7.85 -12.01 3.11
N ALA A 227 7.87 -11.16 2.07
CA ALA A 227 8.32 -9.78 2.22
C ALA A 227 7.38 -8.92 3.10
N TYR A 228 6.13 -9.33 3.30
CA TYR A 228 5.18 -8.61 4.15
C TYR A 228 5.23 -9.04 5.62
N LEU A 229 5.66 -10.25 5.93
CA LEU A 229 5.71 -10.78 7.30
C LEU A 229 6.34 -9.83 8.33
N PRO A 230 7.48 -9.15 8.06
CA PRO A 230 8.07 -8.23 9.04
C PRO A 230 7.20 -7.00 9.38
N ASP A 231 6.29 -6.63 8.50
CA ASP A 231 5.37 -5.48 8.65
C ASP A 231 3.95 -5.94 9.03
N ALA A 232 3.71 -7.26 9.15
CA ALA A 232 2.39 -7.84 9.40
C ALA A 232 1.98 -7.72 10.86
N LYS A 233 0.68 -7.63 11.10
CA LYS A 233 0.13 -7.75 12.43
C LYS A 233 0.13 -9.21 12.88
N PRO A 234 0.17 -9.48 14.20
CA PRO A 234 0.19 -10.86 14.71
C PRO A 234 -0.94 -11.75 14.15
N GLU A 235 -2.14 -11.18 13.99
CA GLU A 235 -3.29 -11.90 13.45
C GLU A 235 -3.21 -12.21 11.94
N GLU A 236 -2.32 -11.54 11.22
CA GLU A 236 -2.11 -11.73 9.77
C GLU A 236 -1.04 -12.80 9.50
N HIS A 237 -0.22 -13.11 10.49
CA HIS A 237 0.98 -13.93 10.36
C HIS A 237 0.70 -15.33 9.80
N ASP A 238 -0.20 -16.09 10.43
CA ASP A 238 -0.53 -17.46 10.01
C ASP A 238 -1.12 -17.52 8.60
N PHE A 239 -1.87 -16.49 8.22
CA PHE A 239 -2.39 -16.38 6.86
C PHE A 239 -1.25 -16.20 5.85
N LEU A 240 -0.31 -15.30 6.12
CA LEU A 240 0.82 -15.02 5.24
C LEU A 240 1.77 -16.22 5.13
N MET A 241 2.03 -16.92 6.24
CA MET A 241 2.87 -18.12 6.25
C MET A 241 2.33 -19.21 5.32
N LYS A 242 1.01 -19.39 5.23
CA LYS A 242 0.41 -20.34 4.27
C LYS A 242 0.78 -20.02 2.82
N TRP A 243 0.90 -18.73 2.47
CA TRP A 243 1.28 -18.31 1.13
C TRP A 243 2.79 -18.45 0.87
N VAL A 244 3.62 -18.31 1.90
CA VAL A 244 5.08 -18.52 1.80
C VAL A 244 5.40 -19.94 1.37
N ASP A 245 4.61 -20.91 1.79
CA ASP A 245 4.83 -22.35 1.53
C ASP A 245 4.25 -22.85 0.20
N VAL A 246 3.50 -22.02 -0.52
CA VAL A 246 2.95 -22.42 -1.82
C VAL A 246 4.07 -22.55 -2.85
N VAL A 247 4.25 -23.78 -3.33
CA VAL A 247 5.33 -24.13 -4.29
C VAL A 247 4.83 -24.05 -5.74
N GLU A 248 3.61 -24.50 -6.01
CA GLU A 248 2.99 -24.48 -7.35
C GLU A 248 1.50 -24.12 -7.27
N TYR A 249 1.01 -23.46 -8.31
CA TYR A 249 -0.41 -23.18 -8.53
C TYR A 249 -0.91 -24.08 -9.66
N GLU A 250 -1.94 -24.85 -9.39
CA GLU A 250 -2.67 -25.63 -10.38
C GLU A 250 -3.41 -24.77 -11.41
#